data_eac448de595df46db2d8413108ab7677
#
_entry.id   eac448de595df46db2d8413108ab7677
#
_cell.length_a   1.000
_cell.length_b   1.000
_cell.length_c   1.000
_cell.angle_alpha   90.00
_cell.angle_beta   90.00
_cell.angle_gamma   90.00
#
_symmetry.space_group_name_H-M   'P 1'
#
loop_
_entity.id
_entity.type
_entity.pdbx_description
1 polymer ?
#
loop_
_entity_poly.entity_id
_entity_poly.type
_entity_poly.pdbx_seq_one_letter_code
_entity_poly.pdbx_strand_id
1 'polypeptide(L)'
;MEKLNINQWAEEDRPREKMTAQGAEALSNAELLAILIGSGSTKESAVDLMKRIFNDCNNSLNTLGKMSIHDLCQYNGIGEAKAISILAACELGKRRQSEGPEERPKLSTATRIYNHMHPLMQDLDVEQFWLILLNQDYRLIKKVRISHGGITETAVDIRIIIREAVLANATILAVCHNHPSGSLTPSRADEDLTITIKRACELMRIHFMDHVIITDGLYYSFHEQGKC
;
A
#
# COMPACT_ATOMS: atom_id res chain seq x y z
N MET A 1 27.04 -8.27 -39.25
CA MET A 1 27.29 -8.15 -37.82
C MET A 1 26.38 -9.12 -37.11
N GLU A 2 26.96 -10.08 -36.40
CA GLU A 2 26.18 -10.98 -35.54
C GLU A 2 25.57 -10.14 -34.41
N LYS A 3 24.21 -10.19 -34.28
CA LYS A 3 23.54 -9.48 -33.21
C LYS A 3 23.79 -10.19 -31.88
N LEU A 4 24.28 -9.46 -30.87
CA LEU A 4 24.44 -9.96 -29.53
C LEU A 4 23.09 -10.37 -28.92
N ASN A 5 23.06 -11.56 -28.32
CA ASN A 5 21.92 -11.97 -27.50
C ASN A 5 21.87 -11.06 -26.24
N ILE A 6 20.67 -10.79 -25.70
CA ILE A 6 20.50 -9.97 -24.47
C ILE A 6 21.39 -10.46 -23.33
N ASN A 7 21.64 -11.77 -23.21
CA ASN A 7 22.56 -12.34 -22.22
C ASN A 7 24.03 -11.94 -22.41
N GLN A 8 24.40 -11.41 -23.58
CA GLN A 8 25.75 -10.92 -23.90
C GLN A 8 25.87 -9.39 -23.72
N TRP A 9 24.76 -8.71 -23.41
CA TRP A 9 24.77 -7.28 -23.10
C TRP A 9 25.39 -7.04 -21.73
N ALA A 10 25.88 -5.83 -21.47
CA ALA A 10 26.22 -5.41 -20.12
C ALA A 10 25.00 -5.59 -19.20
N GLU A 11 25.23 -5.96 -17.96
CA GLU A 11 24.14 -6.27 -17.02
C GLU A 11 23.20 -5.08 -16.85
N GLU A 12 23.74 -3.87 -16.82
CA GLU A 12 23.02 -2.60 -16.72
C GLU A 12 22.10 -2.29 -17.92
N ASP A 13 22.36 -2.91 -19.08
CA ASP A 13 21.56 -2.74 -20.31
C ASP A 13 20.46 -3.80 -20.46
N ARG A 14 20.50 -4.86 -19.64
CA ARG A 14 19.48 -5.90 -19.69
C ARG A 14 18.21 -5.42 -19.01
N PRO A 15 17.03 -5.48 -19.66
CA PRO A 15 15.83 -4.84 -19.15
C PRO A 15 15.40 -5.28 -17.74
N ARG A 16 15.56 -6.54 -17.37
CA ARG A 16 15.18 -7.05 -16.05
C ARG A 16 16.11 -6.55 -14.96
N GLU A 17 17.40 -6.62 -15.19
CA GLU A 17 18.44 -6.15 -14.31
C GLU A 17 18.36 -4.63 -14.14
N LYS A 18 18.17 -3.90 -15.25
CA LYS A 18 17.92 -2.46 -15.24
C LYS A 18 16.68 -2.09 -14.43
N MET A 19 15.57 -2.82 -14.58
CA MET A 19 14.37 -2.61 -13.78
C MET A 19 14.61 -2.82 -12.28
N THR A 20 15.39 -3.84 -11.94
CA THR A 20 15.73 -4.15 -10.54
C THR A 20 16.62 -3.08 -9.91
N ALA A 21 17.60 -2.58 -10.67
CA ALA A 21 18.58 -1.61 -10.15
C ALA A 21 18.08 -0.17 -10.17
N GLN A 22 17.26 0.23 -11.16
CA GLN A 22 16.92 1.62 -11.44
C GLN A 22 15.41 1.92 -11.40
N GLY A 23 14.57 0.89 -11.26
CA GLY A 23 13.10 1.05 -11.29
C GLY A 23 12.52 0.99 -12.71
N ALA A 24 11.18 0.88 -12.77
CA ALA A 24 10.45 0.76 -14.04
C ALA A 24 10.50 2.04 -14.89
N GLU A 25 10.64 3.20 -14.26
CA GLU A 25 10.71 4.51 -14.90
C GLU A 25 11.97 4.70 -15.76
N ALA A 26 13.03 3.93 -15.51
CA ALA A 26 14.26 3.95 -16.30
C ALA A 26 14.14 3.19 -17.63
N LEU A 27 13.08 2.41 -17.82
CA LEU A 27 12.88 1.58 -19.01
C LEU A 27 12.01 2.27 -20.05
N SER A 28 12.37 2.09 -21.31
CA SER A 28 11.51 2.44 -22.44
C SER A 28 10.31 1.47 -22.54
N ASN A 29 9.25 1.88 -23.23
CA ASN A 29 8.10 1.01 -23.49
C ASN A 29 8.49 -0.31 -24.18
N ALA A 30 9.46 -0.25 -25.10
CA ALA A 30 9.95 -1.45 -25.80
C ALA A 30 10.71 -2.41 -24.85
N GLU A 31 11.48 -1.88 -23.88
CA GLU A 31 12.13 -2.70 -22.86
C GLU A 31 11.11 -3.33 -21.89
N LEU A 32 10.10 -2.59 -21.45
CA LEU A 32 9.01 -3.13 -20.63
C LEU A 32 8.25 -4.25 -21.36
N LEU A 33 7.91 -4.04 -22.63
CA LEU A 33 7.27 -5.04 -23.47
C LEU A 33 8.18 -6.25 -23.71
N ALA A 34 9.48 -6.04 -23.84
CA ALA A 34 10.47 -7.13 -24.00
C ALA A 34 10.53 -8.02 -22.74
N ILE A 35 10.38 -7.45 -21.54
CA ILE A 35 10.26 -8.23 -20.29
C ILE A 35 9.04 -9.15 -20.34
N LEU A 36 7.90 -8.65 -20.84
CA LEU A 36 6.64 -9.41 -20.91
C LEU A 36 6.73 -10.61 -21.84
N ILE A 37 7.34 -10.43 -23.04
CA ILE A 37 7.45 -11.51 -24.02
C ILE A 37 8.60 -12.48 -23.72
N GLY A 38 9.57 -12.09 -22.88
CA GLY A 38 10.67 -12.89 -22.36
C GLY A 38 11.75 -13.27 -23.38
N SER A 39 11.41 -13.43 -24.65
CA SER A 39 12.37 -13.82 -25.72
C SER A 39 11.98 -13.19 -27.06
N GLY A 40 12.99 -12.89 -27.89
CA GLY A 40 12.78 -12.41 -29.24
C GLY A 40 12.46 -13.50 -30.26
N SER A 41 12.96 -13.33 -31.48
CA SER A 41 12.95 -14.32 -32.56
C SER A 41 14.36 -14.91 -32.76
N THR A 42 14.50 -15.83 -33.70
CA THR A 42 15.80 -16.34 -34.11
C THR A 42 16.73 -15.26 -34.73
N LYS A 43 16.14 -14.13 -35.15
CA LYS A 43 16.87 -13.06 -35.89
C LYS A 43 17.03 -11.77 -35.09
N GLU A 44 16.26 -11.57 -34.03
CA GLU A 44 16.26 -10.32 -33.27
C GLU A 44 16.02 -10.55 -31.78
N SER A 45 16.58 -9.69 -30.92
CA SER A 45 16.37 -9.74 -29.48
C SER A 45 14.90 -9.39 -29.14
N ALA A 46 14.47 -9.68 -27.91
CA ALA A 46 13.15 -9.29 -27.45
C ALA A 46 12.93 -7.76 -27.52
N VAL A 47 13.98 -6.99 -27.20
CA VAL A 47 13.94 -5.52 -27.23
C VAL A 47 13.82 -5.01 -28.68
N ASP A 48 14.63 -5.56 -29.60
CA ASP A 48 14.55 -5.15 -31.01
C ASP A 48 13.20 -5.49 -31.64
N LEU A 49 12.68 -6.70 -31.35
CA LEU A 49 11.37 -7.13 -31.80
C LEU A 49 10.27 -6.16 -31.29
N MET A 50 10.31 -5.81 -30.03
CA MET A 50 9.31 -4.89 -29.46
C MET A 50 9.51 -3.44 -29.94
N LYS A 51 10.73 -2.98 -30.20
CA LYS A 51 10.99 -1.69 -30.86
C LYS A 51 10.35 -1.63 -32.23
N ARG A 52 10.47 -2.69 -33.02
CA ARG A 52 9.89 -2.78 -34.37
C ARG A 52 8.37 -2.74 -34.30
N ILE A 53 7.75 -3.60 -33.50
CA ILE A 53 6.28 -3.65 -33.35
C ILE A 53 5.75 -2.31 -32.83
N PHE A 54 6.43 -1.73 -31.83
CA PHE A 54 6.01 -0.48 -31.23
C PHE A 54 6.13 0.71 -32.19
N ASN A 55 7.16 0.69 -33.04
CA ASN A 55 7.30 1.68 -34.13
C ASN A 55 6.16 1.58 -35.14
N ASP A 56 5.76 0.36 -35.54
CA ASP A 56 4.62 0.13 -36.46
C ASP A 56 3.29 0.60 -35.82
N CYS A 57 3.23 0.62 -34.48
CA CYS A 57 2.13 1.23 -33.71
C CYS A 57 2.28 2.75 -33.52
N ASN A 58 3.14 3.44 -34.29
CA ASN A 58 3.45 4.87 -34.12
C ASN A 58 3.92 5.23 -32.70
N ASN A 59 4.64 4.35 -32.03
CA ASN A 59 5.08 4.46 -30.65
C ASN A 59 3.94 4.73 -29.64
N SER A 60 2.75 4.20 -29.92
CA SER A 60 1.54 4.39 -29.11
C SER A 60 1.08 3.09 -28.43
N LEU A 61 1.05 3.09 -27.11
CA LEU A 61 0.47 1.98 -26.32
C LEU A 61 -1.03 1.83 -26.59
N ASN A 62 -1.73 2.93 -26.89
CA ASN A 62 -3.14 2.88 -27.26
C ASN A 62 -3.37 2.16 -28.59
N THR A 63 -2.48 2.34 -29.56
CA THR A 63 -2.54 1.64 -30.84
C THR A 63 -2.21 0.17 -30.66
N LEU A 64 -1.15 -0.14 -29.92
CA LEU A 64 -0.78 -1.52 -29.58
C LEU A 64 -1.91 -2.27 -28.87
N GLY A 65 -2.57 -1.64 -27.89
CA GLY A 65 -3.67 -2.24 -27.15
C GLY A 65 -4.98 -2.46 -27.95
N LYS A 66 -5.07 -1.93 -29.19
CA LYS A 66 -6.19 -2.14 -30.13
C LYS A 66 -5.92 -3.27 -31.12
N MET A 67 -4.69 -3.78 -31.20
CA MET A 67 -4.37 -4.91 -32.05
C MET A 67 -5.07 -6.18 -31.59
N SER A 68 -5.40 -7.06 -32.53
CA SER A 68 -5.89 -8.41 -32.21
C SER A 68 -4.71 -9.38 -31.97
N ILE A 69 -4.98 -10.52 -31.34
CA ILE A 69 -4.01 -11.62 -31.24
C ILE A 69 -3.48 -11.99 -32.62
N HIS A 70 -4.38 -12.06 -33.61
CA HIS A 70 -4.03 -12.39 -34.99
C HIS A 70 -3.03 -11.38 -35.59
N ASP A 71 -3.26 -10.07 -35.40
CA ASP A 71 -2.36 -9.01 -35.92
C ASP A 71 -0.96 -9.13 -35.30
N LEU A 72 -0.90 -9.35 -33.98
CA LEU A 72 0.37 -9.54 -33.29
C LEU A 72 1.11 -10.80 -33.74
N CYS A 73 0.40 -11.88 -34.03
CA CYS A 73 0.98 -13.13 -34.52
C CYS A 73 1.55 -13.02 -35.94
N GLN A 74 1.26 -11.98 -36.71
CA GLN A 74 1.91 -11.72 -38.02
C GLN A 74 3.39 -11.35 -37.86
N TYR A 75 3.82 -10.92 -36.68
CA TYR A 75 5.20 -10.60 -36.40
C TYR A 75 6.02 -11.86 -36.08
N ASN A 76 7.05 -12.11 -36.90
CA ASN A 76 7.95 -13.25 -36.63
C ASN A 76 8.57 -13.11 -35.24
N GLY A 77 8.41 -14.12 -34.40
CA GLY A 77 8.84 -14.16 -33.02
C GLY A 77 7.73 -13.88 -32.00
N ILE A 78 6.53 -13.49 -32.44
CA ILE A 78 5.32 -13.41 -31.62
C ILE A 78 4.40 -14.60 -31.95
N GLY A 79 4.27 -15.52 -30.98
CA GLY A 79 3.24 -16.54 -31.00
C GLY A 79 2.06 -16.11 -30.11
N GLU A 80 1.01 -16.93 -30.11
CA GLU A 80 -0.24 -16.67 -29.37
C GLU A 80 0.00 -16.33 -27.90
N ALA A 81 0.86 -17.07 -27.19
CA ALA A 81 1.18 -16.81 -25.79
C ALA A 81 1.77 -15.42 -25.53
N LYS A 82 2.68 -14.96 -26.40
CA LYS A 82 3.28 -13.62 -26.29
C LYS A 82 2.27 -12.54 -26.65
N ALA A 83 1.45 -12.74 -27.66
CA ALA A 83 0.37 -11.83 -28.05
C ALA A 83 -0.63 -11.65 -26.90
N ILE A 84 -1.05 -12.75 -26.25
CA ILE A 84 -1.92 -12.73 -25.08
C ILE A 84 -1.28 -11.95 -23.93
N SER A 85 0.02 -12.17 -23.64
CA SER A 85 0.72 -11.46 -22.56
C SER A 85 0.74 -9.95 -22.78
N ILE A 86 0.98 -9.51 -24.01
CA ILE A 86 0.98 -8.07 -24.38
C ILE A 86 -0.42 -7.48 -24.18
N LEU A 87 -1.46 -8.12 -24.73
CA LEU A 87 -2.82 -7.60 -24.64
C LEU A 87 -3.39 -7.66 -23.22
N ALA A 88 -3.05 -8.68 -22.44
CA ALA A 88 -3.40 -8.75 -21.02
C ALA A 88 -2.77 -7.60 -20.22
N ALA A 89 -1.51 -7.25 -20.48
CA ALA A 89 -0.87 -6.11 -19.84
C ALA A 89 -1.53 -4.78 -20.23
N CYS A 90 -1.89 -4.60 -21.51
CA CYS A 90 -2.65 -3.43 -21.96
C CYS A 90 -4.02 -3.32 -21.28
N GLU A 91 -4.75 -4.43 -21.15
CA GLU A 91 -6.05 -4.47 -20.47
C GLU A 91 -5.92 -4.17 -18.97
N LEU A 92 -4.90 -4.71 -18.29
CA LEU A 92 -4.63 -4.38 -16.90
C LEU A 92 -4.32 -2.89 -16.71
N GLY A 93 -3.52 -2.30 -17.59
CA GLY A 93 -3.26 -0.86 -17.59
C GLY A 93 -4.52 -0.02 -17.73
N LYS A 94 -5.43 -0.43 -18.62
CA LYS A 94 -6.73 0.19 -18.83
C LYS A 94 -7.64 0.06 -17.59
N ARG A 95 -7.72 -1.12 -17.00
CA ARG A 95 -8.49 -1.34 -15.77
C ARG A 95 -7.95 -0.49 -14.62
N ARG A 96 -6.63 -0.45 -14.43
CA ARG A 96 -5.99 0.40 -13.43
C ARG A 96 -6.34 1.89 -13.60
N GLN A 97 -6.41 2.36 -14.84
CA GLN A 97 -6.81 3.75 -15.12
C GLN A 97 -8.28 4.03 -14.79
N SER A 98 -9.15 3.02 -14.92
CA SER A 98 -10.57 3.14 -14.60
C SER A 98 -10.89 2.81 -13.13
N GLU A 99 -9.94 2.26 -12.37
CA GLU A 99 -10.09 2.11 -10.93
C GLU A 99 -10.14 3.50 -10.27
N GLY A 100 -11.22 3.77 -9.56
CA GLY A 100 -11.33 4.95 -8.71
C GLY A 100 -10.29 4.94 -7.59
N PRO A 101 -10.02 6.09 -6.96
CA PRO A 101 -9.14 6.12 -5.80
C PRO A 101 -9.70 5.18 -4.71
N GLU A 102 -8.80 4.41 -4.11
CA GLU A 102 -9.15 3.57 -2.96
C GLU A 102 -9.83 4.42 -1.87
N GLU A 103 -11.11 4.16 -1.61
CA GLU A 103 -11.86 4.87 -0.58
C GLU A 103 -11.38 4.42 0.80
N ARG A 104 -10.42 5.16 1.35
CA ARG A 104 -9.95 4.98 2.72
C ARG A 104 -10.81 5.83 3.66
N PRO A 105 -11.39 5.26 4.72
CA PRO A 105 -12.21 6.03 5.66
C PRO A 105 -11.41 7.20 6.24
N LYS A 106 -12.06 8.37 6.32
CA LYS A 106 -11.47 9.58 6.91
C LYS A 106 -11.84 9.62 8.39
N LEU A 107 -10.85 9.44 9.26
CA LEU A 107 -11.03 9.35 10.72
C LEU A 107 -10.49 10.61 11.41
N SER A 108 -11.05 11.78 11.10
CA SER A 108 -10.56 13.10 11.52
C SER A 108 -11.15 13.60 12.85
N THR A 109 -11.97 12.81 13.55
CA THR A 109 -12.57 13.15 14.86
C THR A 109 -12.68 11.90 15.73
N ALA A 110 -12.77 12.07 17.03
CA ALA A 110 -13.03 10.99 17.98
C ALA A 110 -14.28 10.20 17.62
N THR A 111 -15.37 10.88 17.26
CA THR A 111 -16.62 10.25 16.82
C THR A 111 -16.42 9.34 15.61
N ARG A 112 -15.60 9.75 14.62
CA ARG A 112 -15.30 8.92 13.43
C ARG A 112 -14.43 7.72 13.78
N ILE A 113 -13.49 7.88 14.70
CA ILE A 113 -12.70 6.77 15.24
C ILE A 113 -13.64 5.79 15.95
N TYR A 114 -14.49 6.29 16.84
CA TYR A 114 -15.47 5.48 17.55
C TYR A 114 -16.35 4.68 16.58
N ASN A 115 -17.01 5.34 15.64
CA ASN A 115 -17.91 4.69 14.68
C ASN A 115 -17.19 3.63 13.81
N HIS A 116 -15.90 3.82 13.52
CA HIS A 116 -15.13 2.87 12.75
C HIS A 116 -14.64 1.68 13.58
N MET A 117 -14.32 1.90 14.86
CA MET A 117 -13.74 0.89 15.74
C MET A 117 -14.76 0.16 16.61
N HIS A 118 -15.86 0.80 16.99
CA HIS A 118 -16.90 0.22 17.84
C HIS A 118 -17.41 -1.14 17.34
N PRO A 119 -17.72 -1.35 16.03
CA PRO A 119 -18.18 -2.66 15.55
C PRO A 119 -17.16 -3.80 15.71
N LEU A 120 -15.89 -3.48 15.94
CA LEU A 120 -14.81 -4.45 16.16
C LEU A 120 -14.56 -4.73 17.64
N MET A 121 -15.07 -3.85 18.51
CA MET A 121 -14.75 -3.83 19.94
C MET A 121 -15.99 -3.99 20.84
N GLN A 122 -17.17 -3.88 20.26
CA GLN A 122 -18.43 -4.20 20.97
C GLN A 122 -18.44 -5.67 21.36
N ASP A 123 -19.11 -6.01 22.42
CA ASP A 123 -19.32 -7.38 22.91
C ASP A 123 -18.01 -8.14 23.26
N LEU A 124 -16.89 -7.44 23.44
CA LEU A 124 -15.65 -8.06 23.85
C LEU A 124 -15.58 -8.16 25.38
N ASP A 125 -15.35 -9.38 25.89
CA ASP A 125 -15.22 -9.66 27.32
C ASP A 125 -13.84 -9.22 27.89
N VAL A 126 -12.91 -8.84 27.01
CA VAL A 126 -11.53 -8.47 27.39
C VAL A 126 -11.13 -7.17 26.73
N GLU A 127 -10.24 -6.42 27.39
CA GLU A 127 -9.67 -5.20 26.84
C GLU A 127 -8.77 -5.51 25.63
N GLN A 128 -8.93 -4.74 24.56
CA GLN A 128 -8.07 -4.75 23.41
C GLN A 128 -7.55 -3.34 23.14
N PHE A 129 -6.27 -3.22 22.90
CA PHE A 129 -5.64 -1.97 22.53
C PHE A 129 -5.30 -1.95 21.04
N TRP A 130 -5.76 -0.92 20.34
CA TRP A 130 -5.60 -0.77 18.91
C TRP A 130 -4.88 0.53 18.55
N LEU A 131 -4.04 0.42 17.54
CA LEU A 131 -3.33 1.51 16.88
C LEU A 131 -4.02 1.83 15.56
N ILE A 132 -4.23 3.11 15.29
CA ILE A 132 -4.83 3.65 14.08
C ILE A 132 -3.81 4.57 13.43
N LEU A 133 -3.38 4.21 12.23
CA LEU A 133 -2.37 4.92 11.46
C LEU A 133 -3.02 5.64 10.29
N LEU A 134 -2.79 6.95 10.20
CA LEU A 134 -3.45 7.84 9.26
C LEU A 134 -2.41 8.62 8.44
N ASN A 135 -2.80 9.02 7.22
CA ASN A 135 -2.05 9.97 6.42
C ASN A 135 -2.39 11.42 6.82
N GLN A 136 -1.75 12.40 6.17
CA GLN A 136 -1.96 13.84 6.43
C GLN A 136 -3.42 14.30 6.24
N ASP A 137 -4.21 13.55 5.48
CA ASP A 137 -5.62 13.83 5.19
C ASP A 137 -6.57 13.11 6.15
N TYR A 138 -6.02 12.54 7.25
CA TYR A 138 -6.74 11.72 8.22
C TYR A 138 -7.38 10.46 7.62
N ARG A 139 -6.89 9.98 6.46
CA ARG A 139 -7.36 8.74 5.86
C ARG A 139 -6.62 7.55 6.46
N LEU A 140 -7.37 6.49 6.73
CA LEU A 140 -6.86 5.27 7.32
C LEU A 140 -5.83 4.61 6.39
N ILE A 141 -4.59 4.45 6.87
CA ILE A 141 -3.56 3.63 6.22
C ILE A 141 -3.68 2.19 6.73
N LYS A 142 -3.70 2.03 8.06
CA LYS A 142 -3.67 0.72 8.72
C LYS A 142 -4.25 0.82 10.12
N LYS A 143 -4.90 -0.25 10.58
CA LYS A 143 -5.21 -0.47 12.00
C LYS A 143 -4.52 -1.74 12.47
N VAL A 144 -3.96 -1.72 13.67
CA VAL A 144 -3.18 -2.82 14.24
C VAL A 144 -3.64 -3.07 15.67
N ARG A 145 -4.00 -4.31 15.98
CA ARG A 145 -4.24 -4.69 17.37
C ARG A 145 -2.89 -4.90 18.03
N ILE A 146 -2.59 -4.09 19.03
CA ILE A 146 -1.30 -4.09 19.75
C ILE A 146 -1.31 -5.13 20.86
N SER A 147 -2.45 -5.27 21.54
CA SER A 147 -2.59 -6.22 22.63
C SER A 147 -3.98 -6.82 22.69
N HIS A 148 -4.06 -7.99 23.27
CA HIS A 148 -5.28 -8.75 23.47
C HIS A 148 -5.20 -9.37 24.86
N GLY A 149 -6.03 -8.82 25.80
CA GLY A 149 -6.41 -9.46 27.03
C GLY A 149 -5.30 -9.73 28.07
N GLY A 150 -5.39 -8.99 29.17
CA GLY A 150 -5.09 -9.42 30.53
C GLY A 150 -6.30 -9.06 31.38
N ILE A 151 -6.59 -9.81 32.42
CA ILE A 151 -7.76 -9.54 33.29
C ILE A 151 -7.54 -8.24 34.09
N THR A 152 -6.32 -7.73 34.19
CA THR A 152 -5.97 -6.58 35.00
C THR A 152 -5.12 -5.49 34.35
N GLU A 153 -4.34 -5.76 33.31
CA GLU A 153 -3.54 -4.75 32.59
C GLU A 153 -3.18 -5.24 31.18
N THR A 154 -3.27 -4.34 30.22
CA THR A 154 -2.87 -4.59 28.85
C THR A 154 -1.49 -3.95 28.63
N ALA A 155 -0.43 -4.75 28.67
CA ALA A 155 0.92 -4.24 28.41
C ALA A 155 1.07 -3.78 26.96
N VAL A 156 1.19 -2.46 26.78
CA VAL A 156 1.41 -1.81 25.47
C VAL A 156 2.88 -1.43 25.35
N ASP A 157 3.58 -2.03 24.40
CA ASP A 157 4.97 -1.67 24.09
C ASP A 157 5.02 -0.52 23.07
N ILE A 158 5.48 0.65 23.53
CA ILE A 158 5.63 1.86 22.70
C ILE A 158 6.51 1.62 21.48
N ARG A 159 7.51 0.74 21.56
CA ARG A 159 8.40 0.41 20.44
C ARG A 159 7.63 -0.24 19.30
N ILE A 160 6.61 -1.04 19.60
CA ILE A 160 5.73 -1.66 18.60
C ILE A 160 4.89 -0.58 17.91
N ILE A 161 4.30 0.35 18.67
CA ILE A 161 3.50 1.47 18.15
C ILE A 161 4.33 2.28 17.16
N ILE A 162 5.51 2.72 17.57
CA ILE A 162 6.38 3.56 16.74
C ILE A 162 6.89 2.79 15.51
N ARG A 163 7.29 1.52 15.68
CA ARG A 163 7.69 0.68 14.55
C ARG A 163 6.61 0.57 13.50
N GLU A 164 5.37 0.26 13.90
CA GLU A 164 4.24 0.15 12.97
C GLU A 164 3.95 1.47 12.26
N ALA A 165 4.04 2.59 12.97
CA ALA A 165 3.82 3.92 12.40
C ALA A 165 4.89 4.28 11.34
N VAL A 166 6.18 4.00 11.63
CA VAL A 166 7.29 4.25 10.71
C VAL A 166 7.18 3.36 9.47
N LEU A 167 6.94 2.05 9.64
CA LEU A 167 6.80 1.11 8.52
C LEU A 167 5.60 1.42 7.63
N ALA A 168 4.54 2.00 8.19
CA ALA A 168 3.37 2.43 7.42
C ALA A 168 3.52 3.83 6.81
N ASN A 169 4.63 4.53 7.03
CA ASN A 169 4.82 5.94 6.68
C ASN A 169 3.65 6.81 7.18
N ALA A 170 3.14 6.53 8.37
CA ALA A 170 2.05 7.28 8.97
C ALA A 170 2.53 8.65 9.47
N THR A 171 1.75 9.68 9.20
CA THR A 171 2.03 11.05 9.68
C THR A 171 1.17 11.42 10.88
N ILE A 172 0.06 10.70 11.05
CA ILE A 172 -0.87 10.88 12.17
C ILE A 172 -1.14 9.51 12.80
N LEU A 173 -1.22 9.50 14.12
CA LEU A 173 -1.46 8.31 14.94
C LEU A 173 -2.56 8.60 15.95
N ALA A 174 -3.52 7.69 16.06
CA ALA A 174 -4.46 7.62 17.15
C ALA A 174 -4.44 6.23 17.77
N VAL A 175 -4.87 6.12 19.01
CA VAL A 175 -5.05 4.83 19.68
C VAL A 175 -6.44 4.72 20.27
N CYS A 176 -6.93 3.51 20.42
CA CYS A 176 -8.16 3.25 21.16
C CYS A 176 -8.12 1.92 21.87
N HIS A 177 -8.89 1.81 22.95
CA HIS A 177 -9.13 0.57 23.64
C HIS A 177 -10.60 0.51 24.14
N ASN A 178 -11.09 -0.69 24.39
CA ASN A 178 -12.42 -0.87 24.95
C ASN A 178 -12.36 -1.09 26.46
N HIS A 179 -13.38 -0.62 27.16
CA HIS A 179 -13.66 -0.98 28.54
C HIS A 179 -14.87 -1.92 28.62
N PRO A 180 -14.69 -3.24 28.81
CA PRO A 180 -15.80 -4.19 28.97
C PRO A 180 -16.73 -3.86 30.13
N SER A 181 -16.20 -3.17 31.16
CA SER A 181 -16.99 -2.71 32.29
C SER A 181 -18.01 -1.61 31.97
N GLY A 182 -17.95 -1.01 30.76
CA GLY A 182 -18.76 0.15 30.38
C GLY A 182 -18.30 1.48 30.98
N SER A 183 -17.22 1.50 31.79
CA SER A 183 -16.71 2.74 32.40
C SER A 183 -16.06 3.64 31.37
N LEU A 184 -16.47 4.93 31.33
CA LEU A 184 -15.83 5.97 30.52
C LEU A 184 -14.68 6.67 31.23
N THR A 185 -14.44 6.34 32.50
CA THR A 185 -13.37 6.97 33.28
C THR A 185 -12.03 6.33 32.95
N PRO A 186 -11.04 7.11 32.44
CA PRO A 186 -9.69 6.59 32.22
C PRO A 186 -9.07 6.13 33.53
N SER A 187 -8.33 5.05 33.49
CA SER A 187 -7.44 4.66 34.57
C SER A 187 -6.17 5.54 34.58
N ARG A 188 -5.44 5.53 35.71
CA ARG A 188 -4.15 6.19 35.76
C ARG A 188 -3.15 5.60 34.74
N ALA A 189 -3.22 4.30 34.50
CA ALA A 189 -2.39 3.64 33.50
C ALA A 189 -2.69 4.15 32.07
N ASP A 190 -3.96 4.41 31.74
CA ASP A 190 -4.35 5.00 30.44
C ASP A 190 -3.80 6.42 30.28
N GLU A 191 -3.83 7.22 31.34
CA GLU A 191 -3.27 8.59 31.33
C GLU A 191 -1.75 8.56 31.14
N ASP A 192 -1.03 7.73 31.90
CA ASP A 192 0.43 7.57 31.79
C ASP A 192 0.84 7.03 30.43
N LEU A 193 0.11 6.07 29.88
CA LEU A 193 0.32 5.52 28.55
C LEU A 193 0.10 6.59 27.46
N THR A 194 -0.98 7.36 27.56
CA THR A 194 -1.30 8.45 26.63
C THR A 194 -0.17 9.47 26.56
N ILE A 195 0.33 9.91 27.72
CA ILE A 195 1.47 10.85 27.81
C ILE A 195 2.73 10.25 27.17
N THR A 196 2.97 8.96 27.41
CA THR A 196 4.17 8.29 26.88
C THR A 196 4.10 8.15 25.37
N ILE A 197 2.93 7.77 24.80
CA ILE A 197 2.73 7.69 23.36
C ILE A 197 2.90 9.07 22.72
N LYS A 198 2.27 10.11 23.29
CA LYS A 198 2.37 11.48 22.79
C LYS A 198 3.82 11.94 22.67
N ARG A 199 4.63 11.77 23.76
CA ARG A 199 6.06 12.11 23.77
C ARG A 199 6.85 11.33 22.72
N ALA A 200 6.59 10.05 22.55
CA ALA A 200 7.23 9.24 21.52
C ALA A 200 6.89 9.73 20.09
N CYS A 201 5.64 10.09 19.85
CA CYS A 201 5.18 10.66 18.59
C CYS A 201 5.85 12.03 18.29
N GLU A 202 5.97 12.89 19.30
CA GLU A 202 6.63 14.20 19.15
C GLU A 202 8.11 14.03 18.74
N LEU A 203 8.85 13.11 19.36
CA LEU A 203 10.23 12.80 18.97
C LEU A 203 10.36 12.31 17.55
N MET A 204 9.38 11.56 17.06
CA MET A 204 9.34 11.02 15.70
C MET A 204 8.67 11.95 14.68
N ARG A 205 8.22 13.13 15.10
CA ARG A 205 7.46 14.08 14.27
C ARG A 205 6.19 13.47 13.67
N ILE A 206 5.54 12.59 14.42
CA ILE A 206 4.24 12.01 14.11
C ILE A 206 3.20 12.79 14.92
N HIS A 207 2.12 13.23 14.32
CA HIS A 207 1.05 13.90 15.06
C HIS A 207 0.25 12.87 15.85
N PHE A 208 0.30 12.95 17.18
CA PHE A 208 -0.59 12.17 18.04
C PHE A 208 -1.95 12.86 18.09
N MET A 209 -2.95 12.24 17.48
CA MET A 209 -4.27 12.82 17.31
C MET A 209 -5.16 12.64 18.53
N ASP A 210 -5.28 11.41 19.05
CA ASP A 210 -6.19 11.10 20.15
C ASP A 210 -5.92 9.74 20.76
N HIS A 211 -6.40 9.56 21.99
CA HIS A 211 -6.65 8.28 22.62
C HIS A 211 -8.15 8.18 22.94
N VAL A 212 -8.82 7.16 22.38
CA VAL A 212 -10.27 7.00 22.50
C VAL A 212 -10.59 5.73 23.30
N ILE A 213 -11.30 5.87 24.43
CA ILE A 213 -11.86 4.74 25.18
C ILE A 213 -13.25 4.45 24.59
N ILE A 214 -13.49 3.21 24.22
CA ILE A 214 -14.72 2.76 23.57
C ILE A 214 -15.49 1.88 24.54
N THR A 215 -16.78 2.23 24.73
CA THR A 215 -17.72 1.41 25.46
C THR A 215 -18.94 1.12 24.59
N ASP A 216 -19.85 0.31 25.05
CA ASP A 216 -21.09 0.04 24.34
C ASP A 216 -22.00 1.29 24.34
N GLY A 217 -22.07 1.94 23.17
CA GLY A 217 -22.90 3.12 22.92
C GLY A 217 -22.23 4.48 23.19
N LEU A 218 -21.09 4.56 23.88
CA LEU A 218 -20.41 5.81 24.25
C LEU A 218 -18.90 5.71 24.07
N TYR A 219 -18.23 6.87 24.04
CA TYR A 219 -16.77 6.94 24.04
C TYR A 219 -16.25 8.08 24.92
N TYR A 220 -14.99 7.98 25.32
CA TYR A 220 -14.23 9.06 25.94
C TYR A 220 -13.03 9.39 25.04
N SER A 221 -12.80 10.66 24.77
CA SER A 221 -11.66 11.15 24.00
C SER A 221 -10.74 11.98 24.88
N PHE A 222 -9.46 11.63 24.95
CA PHE A 222 -8.48 12.41 25.68
C PHE A 222 -8.29 13.80 25.04
N HIS A 223 -8.37 13.89 23.72
CA HIS A 223 -8.23 15.16 23.00
C HIS A 223 -9.42 16.10 23.31
N GLU A 224 -10.66 15.62 23.23
CA GLU A 224 -11.87 16.42 23.53
C GLU A 224 -11.90 16.90 25.01
N GLN A 225 -11.23 16.19 25.91
CA GLN A 225 -11.08 16.55 27.32
C GLN A 225 -9.82 17.40 27.58
N GLY A 226 -9.06 17.79 26.56
CA GLY A 226 -7.84 18.60 26.68
C GLY A 226 -6.68 17.88 27.38
N LYS A 227 -6.65 16.55 27.36
CA LYS A 227 -5.63 15.73 28.04
C LYS A 227 -4.54 15.22 27.09
N CYS A 228 -4.60 15.47 25.78
CA CYS A 228 -3.54 15.12 24.83
C CYS A 228 -3.32 16.17 23.73
#